data_78e85539df34d2c3a704993fb57e0eae
#
_entry.id   78e85539df34d2c3a704993fb57e0eae
#
_cell.length_a   1.000
_cell.length_b   1.000
_cell.length_c   1.000
_cell.angle_alpha   90.00
_cell.angle_beta   90.00
_cell.angle_gamma   90.00
#
_symmetry.space_group_name_H-M   'P 1'
#
loop_
_entity.id
_entity.type
_entity.pdbx_description
1 polymer ?
#
loop_
_entity_poly.entity_id
_entity_poly.type
_entity_poly.pdbx_seq_one_letter_code
_entity_poly.pdbx_strand_id
1 'polypeptide(L)'
;MGRMALEKGAKCLIIWDINEQNIATTVEEFSAKGKVKGYRVDVGNVEAIHEAYITTVKECGDVDILINNAGIITSNKTFDQVGISEIDRTMLINALAPMYVTREILPDMLRREKGHICNITSAGGMLGNPRMAVYGASKWAAIGWSDSVRIELQEQKSKVRVTTITPYYINTGMFDGVKSPIIPVLKPEYVSKRVIRAIEKNLIFRGIPFGLHFIRFWQFILPIPVFDFFFGKVFGIYHTMDNFVGRK
;
A
#
# COMPACT_ATOMS: atom_id res chain seq x y z
N MET A 1 0.09 -6.68 -10.08
CA MET A 1 1.48 -6.19 -10.08
C MET A 1 2.44 -7.32 -10.42
N GLY A 2 2.47 -8.43 -9.68
CA GLY A 2 3.41 -9.55 -9.90
C GLY A 2 3.47 -10.08 -11.33
N ARG A 3 2.30 -10.38 -11.95
CA ARG A 3 2.25 -10.78 -13.36
C ARG A 3 2.99 -9.80 -14.28
N MET A 4 2.77 -8.50 -14.11
CA MET A 4 3.44 -7.47 -14.93
C MET A 4 4.94 -7.39 -14.65
N ALA A 5 5.38 -7.66 -13.42
CA ALA A 5 6.80 -7.71 -13.10
C ALA A 5 7.49 -8.87 -13.83
N LEU A 6 6.88 -10.07 -13.84
CA LEU A 6 7.37 -11.22 -14.60
C LEU A 6 7.41 -10.94 -16.11
N GLU A 7 6.34 -10.38 -16.68
CA GLU A 7 6.27 -9.98 -18.09
C GLU A 7 7.34 -8.95 -18.48
N LYS A 8 7.88 -8.22 -17.51
CA LYS A 8 8.99 -7.26 -17.67
C LYS A 8 10.37 -7.83 -17.31
N GLY A 9 10.46 -9.12 -17.09
CA GLY A 9 11.73 -9.80 -16.89
C GLY A 9 12.19 -9.91 -15.44
N ALA A 10 11.29 -9.82 -14.48
CA ALA A 10 11.63 -10.15 -13.09
C ALA A 10 12.06 -11.63 -13.02
N LYS A 11 13.26 -11.88 -12.46
CA LYS A 11 13.86 -13.23 -12.39
C LYS A 11 13.11 -14.16 -11.45
N CYS A 12 12.57 -13.63 -10.36
CA CYS A 12 11.76 -14.35 -9.39
C CYS A 12 10.70 -13.41 -8.82
N LEU A 13 9.46 -13.89 -8.69
CA LEU A 13 8.39 -13.23 -7.96
C LEU A 13 8.19 -13.95 -6.63
N ILE A 14 8.27 -13.20 -5.54
CA ILE A 14 7.97 -13.68 -4.20
C ILE A 14 6.64 -13.11 -3.75
N ILE A 15 5.80 -13.97 -3.19
CA ILE A 15 4.48 -13.61 -2.66
C ILE A 15 4.44 -13.98 -1.19
N TRP A 16 4.26 -12.98 -0.32
CA TRP A 16 3.96 -13.16 1.08
C TRP A 16 2.50 -12.79 1.33
N ASP A 17 1.72 -13.71 1.80
CA ASP A 17 0.32 -13.52 2.15
C ASP A 17 -0.02 -14.39 3.37
N ILE A 18 -1.03 -14.01 4.13
CA ILE A 18 -1.54 -14.83 5.24
C ILE A 18 -2.46 -15.96 4.75
N ASN A 19 -3.02 -15.83 3.54
CA ASN A 19 -3.98 -16.74 2.95
C ASN A 19 -3.30 -17.74 2.01
N GLU A 20 -3.17 -18.98 2.46
CA GLU A 20 -2.53 -20.07 1.70
C GLU A 20 -3.22 -20.37 0.36
N GLN A 21 -4.55 -20.29 0.32
CA GLN A 21 -5.29 -20.55 -0.91
C GLN A 21 -5.00 -19.48 -1.98
N ASN A 22 -4.94 -18.21 -1.58
CA ASN A 22 -4.57 -17.11 -2.49
C ASN A 22 -3.14 -17.27 -3.00
N ILE A 23 -2.22 -17.73 -2.14
CA ILE A 23 -0.83 -18.02 -2.52
C ILE A 23 -0.82 -19.12 -3.57
N ALA A 24 -1.43 -20.26 -3.29
CA ALA A 24 -1.44 -21.42 -4.19
C ALA A 24 -1.99 -21.05 -5.57
N THR A 25 -3.17 -20.43 -5.62
CA THR A 25 -3.81 -19.97 -6.86
C THR A 25 -2.93 -19.00 -7.64
N THR A 26 -2.27 -18.04 -6.94
CA THR A 26 -1.42 -17.04 -7.61
C THR A 26 -0.13 -17.65 -8.12
N VAL A 27 0.48 -18.58 -7.36
CA VAL A 27 1.68 -19.31 -7.78
C VAL A 27 1.37 -20.15 -9.03
N GLU A 28 0.27 -20.88 -9.02
CA GLU A 28 -0.17 -21.69 -10.17
C GLU A 28 -0.39 -20.81 -11.40
N GLU A 29 -1.17 -19.73 -11.29
CA GLU A 29 -1.47 -18.80 -12.39
C GLU A 29 -0.21 -18.18 -13.01
N PHE A 30 0.79 -17.85 -12.17
CA PHE A 30 1.96 -17.10 -12.66
C PHE A 30 3.16 -17.97 -12.99
N SER A 31 3.18 -19.26 -12.60
CA SER A 31 4.28 -20.18 -12.87
C SER A 31 4.60 -20.35 -14.36
N ALA A 32 3.60 -20.22 -15.22
CA ALA A 32 3.81 -20.24 -16.67
C ALA A 32 4.57 -19.00 -17.21
N LYS A 33 4.70 -17.94 -16.41
CA LYS A 33 5.34 -16.68 -16.79
C LYS A 33 6.76 -16.50 -16.24
N GLY A 34 7.17 -17.34 -15.29
CA GLY A 34 8.50 -17.25 -14.67
C GLY A 34 8.57 -17.94 -13.31
N LYS A 35 9.69 -17.80 -12.64
CA LYS A 35 9.88 -18.36 -11.30
C LYS A 35 9.02 -17.59 -10.29
N VAL A 36 8.12 -18.30 -9.62
CA VAL A 36 7.25 -17.76 -8.57
C VAL A 36 7.35 -18.61 -7.32
N LYS A 37 7.46 -17.97 -6.17
CA LYS A 37 7.45 -18.60 -4.86
C LYS A 37 6.45 -17.89 -3.98
N GLY A 38 5.71 -18.65 -3.19
CA GLY A 38 4.75 -18.11 -2.24
C GLY A 38 4.99 -18.69 -0.86
N TYR A 39 4.93 -17.82 0.16
CA TYR A 39 5.09 -18.21 1.55
C TYR A 39 3.95 -17.64 2.37
N ARG A 40 3.40 -18.45 3.29
CA ARG A 40 2.45 -17.95 4.27
C ARG A 40 3.20 -17.14 5.32
N VAL A 41 2.95 -15.84 5.32
CA VAL A 41 3.60 -14.89 6.23
C VAL A 41 2.56 -13.96 6.84
N ASP A 42 2.49 -13.93 8.16
CA ASP A 42 1.82 -12.84 8.85
C ASP A 42 2.80 -11.67 8.98
N VAL A 43 2.61 -10.63 8.18
CA VAL A 43 3.46 -9.43 8.20
C VAL A 43 3.32 -8.58 9.47
N GLY A 44 2.40 -8.93 10.36
CA GLY A 44 2.31 -8.39 11.72
C GLY A 44 3.24 -9.09 12.72
N ASN A 45 3.88 -10.20 12.34
CA ASN A 45 4.78 -10.97 13.17
C ASN A 45 6.24 -10.82 12.69
N VAL A 46 7.09 -10.26 13.53
CA VAL A 46 8.48 -9.93 13.19
C VAL A 46 9.31 -11.19 12.95
N GLU A 47 9.10 -12.24 13.75
CA GLU A 47 9.79 -13.52 13.61
C GLU A 47 9.43 -14.20 12.29
N ALA A 48 8.15 -14.21 11.93
CA ALA A 48 7.69 -14.76 10.66
C ALA A 48 8.27 -14.00 9.45
N ILE A 49 8.41 -12.67 9.56
CA ILE A 49 9.07 -11.85 8.53
C ILE A 49 10.54 -12.28 8.36
N HIS A 50 11.26 -12.43 9.47
CA HIS A 50 12.68 -12.80 9.48
C HIS A 50 12.90 -14.17 8.82
N GLU A 51 12.17 -15.19 9.25
CA GLU A 51 12.23 -16.54 8.69
C GLU A 51 11.91 -16.59 7.18
N ALA A 52 10.85 -15.86 6.80
CA ALA A 52 10.45 -15.76 5.40
C ALA A 52 11.50 -15.01 4.55
N TYR A 53 12.16 -14.00 5.10
CA TYR A 53 13.23 -13.29 4.40
C TYR A 53 14.44 -14.18 4.17
N ILE A 54 14.92 -14.91 5.17
CA ILE A 54 16.01 -15.88 5.03
C ILE A 54 15.68 -16.91 3.93
N THR A 55 14.48 -17.45 3.95
CA THR A 55 14.00 -18.40 2.95
C THR A 55 13.95 -17.78 1.55
N THR A 56 13.46 -16.55 1.46
CA THR A 56 13.40 -15.78 0.21
C THR A 56 14.78 -15.61 -0.41
N VAL A 57 15.76 -15.17 0.38
CA VAL A 57 17.14 -14.95 -0.09
C VAL A 57 17.80 -16.27 -0.51
N LYS A 58 17.60 -17.32 0.25
CA LYS A 58 18.13 -18.68 -0.05
C LYS A 58 17.58 -19.22 -1.37
N GLU A 59 16.29 -19.04 -1.65
CA GLU A 59 15.65 -19.65 -2.82
C GLU A 59 15.67 -18.79 -4.08
N CYS A 60 15.63 -17.47 -3.93
CA CYS A 60 15.48 -16.53 -5.03
C CYS A 60 16.58 -15.47 -5.12
N GLY A 61 17.47 -15.41 -4.14
CA GLY A 61 18.51 -14.39 -4.06
C GLY A 61 17.98 -13.08 -3.48
N ASP A 62 18.77 -12.05 -3.62
CA ASP A 62 18.51 -10.73 -3.05
C ASP A 62 17.22 -10.09 -3.58
N VAL A 63 16.54 -9.38 -2.70
CA VAL A 63 15.34 -8.61 -3.05
C VAL A 63 15.73 -7.27 -3.67
N ASP A 64 15.46 -7.10 -4.95
CA ASP A 64 15.69 -5.83 -5.66
C ASP A 64 14.51 -4.86 -5.56
N ILE A 65 13.28 -5.37 -5.47
CA ILE A 65 12.07 -4.56 -5.37
C ILE A 65 11.18 -5.12 -4.26
N LEU A 66 10.92 -4.30 -3.25
CA LEU A 66 9.94 -4.57 -2.21
C LEU A 66 8.66 -3.77 -2.51
N ILE A 67 7.51 -4.44 -2.55
CA ILE A 67 6.20 -3.79 -2.64
C ILE A 67 5.42 -4.08 -1.36
N ASN A 68 5.38 -3.13 -0.45
CA ASN A 68 4.52 -3.19 0.74
C ASN A 68 3.07 -2.94 0.32
N ASN A 69 2.32 -4.02 0.09
CA ASN A 69 0.97 -3.99 -0.43
C ASN A 69 -0.08 -4.51 0.57
N ALA A 70 0.32 -5.30 1.56
CA ALA A 70 -0.57 -5.80 2.58
C ALA A 70 -1.33 -4.65 3.25
N GLY A 71 -2.62 -4.87 3.49
CA GLY A 71 -3.45 -3.85 4.12
C GLY A 71 -4.86 -4.36 4.37
N ILE A 72 -5.48 -3.82 5.41
CA ILE A 72 -6.82 -4.18 5.86
C ILE A 72 -7.64 -2.93 6.17
N ILE A 73 -8.95 -3.12 6.18
CA ILE A 73 -9.92 -2.22 6.80
C ILE A 73 -10.76 -3.07 7.73
N THR A 74 -10.83 -2.69 9.00
CA THR A 74 -11.43 -3.54 10.05
C THR A 74 -12.83 -3.09 10.44
N SER A 75 -13.19 -1.82 10.19
CA SER A 75 -14.48 -1.29 10.59
C SER A 75 -15.00 -0.22 9.64
N ASN A 76 -16.33 -0.06 9.65
CA ASN A 76 -17.06 1.05 9.05
C ASN A 76 -18.00 1.65 10.11
N LYS A 77 -17.43 2.10 11.22
CA LYS A 77 -18.14 2.62 12.40
C LYS A 77 -17.67 4.05 12.67
N THR A 78 -18.47 4.82 13.37
CA THR A 78 -18.00 6.06 14.01
C THR A 78 -16.96 5.70 15.08
N PHE A 79 -16.01 6.60 15.33
CA PHE A 79 -14.82 6.27 16.13
C PHE A 79 -15.14 5.82 17.56
N ASP A 80 -16.21 6.36 18.15
CA ASP A 80 -16.73 5.97 19.47
C ASP A 80 -17.16 4.49 19.57
N GLN A 81 -17.44 3.87 18.43
CA GLN A 81 -17.88 2.47 18.32
C GLN A 81 -16.78 1.51 17.86
N VAL A 82 -15.58 2.01 17.57
CA VAL A 82 -14.47 1.18 17.11
C VAL A 82 -13.82 0.45 18.30
N GLY A 83 -13.71 -0.87 18.21
CA GLY A 83 -13.06 -1.68 19.23
C GLY A 83 -11.54 -1.48 19.27
N ILE A 84 -10.93 -1.59 20.44
CA ILE A 84 -9.46 -1.46 20.62
C ILE A 84 -8.71 -2.46 19.72
N SER A 85 -9.15 -3.70 19.64
CA SER A 85 -8.53 -4.71 18.78
C SER A 85 -8.61 -4.38 17.28
N GLU A 86 -9.66 -3.65 16.85
CA GLU A 86 -9.78 -3.16 15.47
C GLU A 86 -8.75 -2.03 15.21
N ILE A 87 -8.51 -1.18 16.21
CA ILE A 87 -7.48 -0.13 16.15
C ILE A 87 -6.11 -0.78 16.05
N ASP A 88 -5.77 -1.64 16.99
CA ASP A 88 -4.45 -2.30 17.06
C ASP A 88 -4.14 -3.05 15.76
N ARG A 89 -5.08 -3.87 15.30
CA ARG A 89 -4.89 -4.67 14.09
C ARG A 89 -4.74 -3.82 12.83
N THR A 90 -5.53 -2.75 12.71
CA THR A 90 -5.42 -1.84 11.56
C THR A 90 -4.08 -1.11 11.55
N MET A 91 -3.65 -0.59 12.70
CA MET A 91 -2.35 0.07 12.83
C MET A 91 -1.20 -0.91 12.60
N LEU A 92 -1.27 -2.10 13.17
CA LEU A 92 -0.25 -3.14 13.00
C LEU A 92 -0.04 -3.45 11.51
N ILE A 93 -1.10 -3.79 10.78
CA ILE A 93 -0.96 -4.26 9.39
C ILE A 93 -0.72 -3.11 8.41
N ASN A 94 -1.38 -1.97 8.58
CA ASN A 94 -1.29 -0.90 7.58
C ASN A 94 -0.11 0.06 7.79
N ALA A 95 0.40 0.19 9.03
CA ALA A 95 1.46 1.13 9.37
C ALA A 95 2.75 0.43 9.83
N LEU A 96 2.67 -0.45 10.84
CA LEU A 96 3.86 -1.07 11.42
C LEU A 96 4.43 -2.19 10.54
N ALA A 97 3.61 -3.05 9.96
CA ALA A 97 4.08 -4.15 9.12
C ALA A 97 4.94 -3.70 7.92
N PRO A 98 4.57 -2.65 7.15
CA PRO A 98 5.48 -2.09 6.14
C PRO A 98 6.84 -1.63 6.72
N MET A 99 6.85 -1.10 7.94
CA MET A 99 8.09 -0.69 8.62
C MET A 99 8.93 -1.94 8.99
N TYR A 100 8.32 -2.97 9.55
CA TYR A 100 9.00 -4.22 9.92
C TYR A 100 9.62 -4.91 8.70
N VAL A 101 8.84 -5.13 7.65
CA VAL A 101 9.32 -5.76 6.41
C VAL A 101 10.44 -4.93 5.78
N THR A 102 10.29 -3.61 5.74
CA THR A 102 11.32 -2.74 5.20
C THR A 102 12.59 -2.77 6.06
N ARG A 103 12.44 -2.76 7.40
CA ARG A 103 13.58 -2.83 8.34
C ARG A 103 14.39 -4.11 8.17
N GLU A 104 13.74 -5.22 7.84
CA GLU A 104 14.40 -6.50 7.58
C GLU A 104 15.19 -6.49 6.28
N ILE A 105 14.62 -5.94 5.20
CA ILE A 105 15.19 -6.03 3.84
C ILE A 105 16.17 -4.90 3.53
N LEU A 106 15.95 -3.71 4.06
CA LEU A 106 16.71 -2.50 3.74
C LEU A 106 18.23 -2.61 3.96
N PRO A 107 18.75 -3.25 5.04
CA PRO A 107 20.20 -3.38 5.23
C PRO A 107 20.91 -4.04 4.05
N ASP A 108 20.32 -5.06 3.46
CA ASP A 108 20.89 -5.74 2.29
C ASP A 108 20.81 -4.88 1.03
N MET A 109 19.74 -4.12 0.84
CA MET A 109 19.65 -3.14 -0.25
C MET A 109 20.73 -2.07 -0.13
N LEU A 110 20.96 -1.57 1.09
CA LEU A 110 22.01 -0.56 1.37
C LEU A 110 23.40 -1.11 1.10
N ARG A 111 23.72 -2.31 1.58
CA ARG A 111 25.02 -2.96 1.35
C ARG A 111 25.32 -3.14 -0.14
N ARG A 112 24.31 -3.45 -0.94
CA ARG A 112 24.43 -3.62 -2.40
C ARG A 112 24.31 -2.30 -3.17
N GLU A 113 24.00 -1.20 -2.50
CA GLU A 113 23.64 0.09 -3.11
C GLU A 113 22.56 -0.03 -4.20
N LYS A 114 21.65 -0.98 -4.04
CA LYS A 114 20.63 -1.30 -5.04
C LYS A 114 19.35 -1.76 -4.36
N GLY A 115 18.24 -1.11 -4.66
CA GLY A 115 16.93 -1.50 -4.16
C GLY A 115 15.86 -0.48 -4.48
N HIS A 116 14.60 -0.94 -4.47
CA HIS A 116 13.44 -0.08 -4.62
C HIS A 116 12.34 -0.52 -3.67
N ILE A 117 11.94 0.36 -2.78
CA ILE A 117 10.84 0.16 -1.83
C ILE A 117 9.61 0.90 -2.37
N CYS A 118 8.53 0.19 -2.60
CA CYS A 118 7.26 0.75 -3.05
C CYS A 118 6.18 0.53 -1.99
N ASN A 119 5.69 1.62 -1.42
CA ASN A 119 4.68 1.58 -0.36
C ASN A 119 3.29 1.89 -0.93
N ILE A 120 2.38 0.91 -0.87
CA ILE A 120 0.97 1.10 -1.28
C ILE A 120 0.20 1.65 -0.09
N THR A 121 -0.04 2.94 -0.14
CA THR A 121 -0.80 3.67 0.87
C THR A 121 -2.27 3.85 0.44
N SER A 122 -2.84 5.05 0.53
CA SER A 122 -4.20 5.34 0.10
C SER A 122 -4.43 6.85 -0.01
N ALA A 123 -5.41 7.27 -0.82
CA ALA A 123 -5.97 8.61 -0.75
C ALA A 123 -6.55 8.93 0.64
N GLY A 124 -7.05 7.92 1.37
CA GLY A 124 -7.45 8.04 2.77
C GLY A 124 -6.33 8.37 3.76
N GLY A 125 -5.05 8.29 3.32
CA GLY A 125 -3.90 8.84 4.06
C GLY A 125 -3.60 10.31 3.73
N MET A 126 -4.48 10.99 3.04
CA MET A 126 -4.36 12.42 2.71
C MET A 126 -5.66 13.19 2.95
N LEU A 127 -6.79 12.51 3.07
CA LEU A 127 -8.12 13.09 3.29
C LEU A 127 -8.78 12.41 4.47
N GLY A 128 -9.40 13.20 5.35
CA GLY A 128 -10.33 12.69 6.36
C GLY A 128 -11.59 12.15 5.69
N ASN A 129 -12.07 10.99 6.16
CA ASN A 129 -13.32 10.42 5.72
C ASN A 129 -14.06 9.82 6.93
N PRO A 130 -15.33 10.18 7.17
CA PRO A 130 -16.13 9.58 8.22
C PRO A 130 -16.10 8.04 8.16
N ARG A 131 -16.14 7.38 9.31
CA ARG A 131 -16.11 5.91 9.47
C ARG A 131 -14.81 5.22 9.03
N MET A 132 -13.79 6.02 8.70
CA MET A 132 -12.46 5.53 8.32
C MET A 132 -11.35 6.09 9.21
N ALA A 133 -11.66 6.56 10.42
CA ALA A 133 -10.71 7.27 11.27
C ALA A 133 -9.41 6.47 11.49
N VAL A 134 -9.51 5.20 11.88
CA VAL A 134 -8.33 4.34 12.14
C VAL A 134 -7.60 3.98 10.84
N TYR A 135 -8.35 3.61 9.79
CA TYR A 135 -7.75 3.34 8.48
C TYR A 135 -7.02 4.58 7.95
N GLY A 136 -7.67 5.74 8.01
CA GLY A 136 -7.06 7.02 7.62
C GLY A 136 -5.76 7.27 8.39
N ALA A 137 -5.81 7.21 9.73
CA ALA A 137 -4.63 7.38 10.59
C ALA A 137 -3.49 6.45 10.20
N SER A 138 -3.77 5.15 9.96
CA SER A 138 -2.76 4.17 9.57
C SER A 138 -2.11 4.50 8.22
N LYS A 139 -2.88 5.00 7.26
CA LYS A 139 -2.37 5.37 5.92
C LYS A 139 -1.65 6.72 5.93
N TRP A 140 -2.03 7.67 6.80
CA TRP A 140 -1.25 8.87 7.08
C TRP A 140 0.11 8.53 7.69
N ALA A 141 0.14 7.65 8.69
CA ALA A 141 1.39 7.16 9.29
C ALA A 141 2.31 6.52 8.24
N ALA A 142 1.78 5.66 7.38
CA ALA A 142 2.55 5.02 6.32
C ALA A 142 3.12 6.02 5.30
N ILE A 143 2.38 7.10 4.96
CA ILE A 143 2.86 8.15 4.05
C ILE A 143 3.99 8.95 4.71
N GLY A 144 3.80 9.41 5.96
CA GLY A 144 4.81 10.20 6.69
C GLY A 144 6.10 9.41 6.91
N TRP A 145 5.98 8.14 7.32
CA TRP A 145 7.12 7.24 7.44
C TRP A 145 7.85 7.03 6.11
N SER A 146 7.11 6.76 5.03
CA SER A 146 7.70 6.57 3.70
C SER A 146 8.47 7.79 3.21
N ASP A 147 7.95 9.00 3.44
CA ASP A 147 8.65 10.25 3.10
C ASP A 147 9.93 10.42 3.95
N SER A 148 9.88 10.12 5.26
CA SER A 148 11.04 10.22 6.15
C SER A 148 12.17 9.27 5.73
N VAL A 149 11.85 7.98 5.51
CA VAL A 149 12.84 6.99 5.04
C VAL A 149 13.46 7.41 3.71
N ARG A 150 12.67 7.95 2.79
CA ARG A 150 13.19 8.47 1.52
C ARG A 150 14.21 9.59 1.73
N ILE A 151 13.93 10.53 2.64
CA ILE A 151 14.83 11.64 2.95
C ILE A 151 16.11 11.13 3.62
N GLU A 152 16.00 10.22 4.59
CA GLU A 152 17.16 9.58 5.24
C GLU A 152 18.09 8.92 4.21
N LEU A 153 17.52 8.17 3.26
CA LEU A 153 18.28 7.53 2.19
C LEU A 153 18.96 8.54 1.26
N GLN A 154 18.31 9.68 1.01
CA GLN A 154 18.91 10.78 0.22
C GLN A 154 20.07 11.44 0.95
N GLU A 155 19.93 11.72 2.24
CA GLU A 155 21.01 12.28 3.07
C GLU A 155 22.21 11.33 3.16
N GLN A 156 21.96 10.02 3.21
CA GLN A 156 22.99 8.98 3.14
C GLN A 156 23.59 8.80 1.74
N LYS A 157 23.12 9.54 0.72
CA LYS A 157 23.50 9.39 -0.69
C LYS A 157 23.30 7.98 -1.24
N SER A 158 22.35 7.23 -0.65
CA SER A 158 22.05 5.87 -1.06
C SER A 158 21.41 5.80 -2.46
N LYS A 159 21.71 4.74 -3.19
CA LYS A 159 21.05 4.42 -4.48
C LYS A 159 19.70 3.72 -4.32
N VAL A 160 19.32 3.32 -3.10
CA VAL A 160 18.01 2.75 -2.82
C VAL A 160 16.92 3.80 -3.03
N ARG A 161 15.84 3.42 -3.71
CA ARG A 161 14.73 4.31 -4.05
C ARG A 161 13.49 3.99 -3.23
N VAL A 162 12.68 5.01 -2.97
CA VAL A 162 11.39 4.85 -2.29
C VAL A 162 10.31 5.51 -3.13
N THR A 163 9.23 4.78 -3.39
CA THR A 163 8.02 5.25 -4.08
C THR A 163 6.82 5.11 -3.17
N THR A 164 6.07 6.19 -2.97
CA THR A 164 4.79 6.18 -2.26
C THR A 164 3.64 6.23 -3.27
N ILE A 165 2.75 5.26 -3.21
CA ILE A 165 1.57 5.16 -4.07
C ILE A 165 0.32 5.44 -3.22
N THR A 166 -0.51 6.38 -3.66
CA THR A 166 -1.76 6.74 -2.99
C THR A 166 -2.95 6.51 -3.94
N PRO A 167 -3.45 5.28 -4.04
CA PRO A 167 -4.60 4.99 -4.89
C PRO A 167 -5.90 5.44 -4.21
N TYR A 168 -6.88 5.75 -5.04
CA TYR A 168 -8.29 5.83 -4.66
C TYR A 168 -8.88 4.43 -4.49
N TYR A 169 -10.17 4.30 -4.24
CA TYR A 169 -10.84 3.00 -4.12
C TYR A 169 -10.57 2.10 -5.32
N ILE A 170 -10.19 0.85 -5.06
CA ILE A 170 -9.89 -0.17 -6.07
C ILE A 170 -10.90 -1.31 -5.93
N ASN A 171 -11.43 -1.79 -7.04
CA ASN A 171 -12.35 -2.93 -7.08
C ASN A 171 -11.59 -4.26 -6.86
N THR A 172 -11.27 -4.54 -5.58
CA THR A 172 -10.59 -5.78 -5.13
C THR A 172 -11.40 -6.55 -4.10
N GLY A 173 -12.65 -6.17 -3.88
CA GLY A 173 -13.49 -6.69 -2.81
C GLY A 173 -13.27 -5.98 -1.46
N MET A 174 -12.11 -5.36 -1.22
CA MET A 174 -11.82 -4.68 0.06
C MET A 174 -12.81 -3.54 0.35
N PHE A 175 -13.28 -2.84 -0.67
CA PHE A 175 -14.17 -1.69 -0.59
C PHE A 175 -15.51 -1.95 -1.27
N ASP A 176 -16.03 -3.16 -1.17
CA ASP A 176 -17.36 -3.47 -1.71
C ASP A 176 -18.44 -2.64 -1.04
N GLY A 177 -19.39 -2.16 -1.84
CA GLY A 177 -20.46 -1.26 -1.41
C GLY A 177 -20.10 0.22 -1.41
N VAL A 178 -18.84 0.60 -1.59
CA VAL A 178 -18.44 2.02 -1.69
C VAL A 178 -19.07 2.66 -2.93
N LYS A 179 -19.71 3.81 -2.73
CA LYS A 179 -20.21 4.67 -3.80
C LYS A 179 -19.37 5.93 -3.89
N SER A 180 -18.81 6.19 -5.05
CA SER A 180 -18.03 7.39 -5.28
C SER A 180 -18.63 8.19 -6.43
N PRO A 181 -19.15 9.41 -6.16
CA PRO A 181 -19.91 10.18 -7.15
C PRO A 181 -19.03 10.78 -8.24
N ILE A 182 -17.77 11.10 -7.97
CA ILE A 182 -16.90 11.84 -8.91
C ILE A 182 -15.79 10.96 -9.48
N ILE A 183 -15.07 10.26 -8.63
CA ILE A 183 -13.96 9.40 -9.06
C ILE A 183 -14.47 7.97 -9.09
N PRO A 184 -14.55 7.30 -10.25
CA PRO A 184 -15.01 5.92 -10.29
C PRO A 184 -14.08 5.00 -9.52
N VAL A 185 -14.62 3.89 -8.99
CA VAL A 185 -13.82 2.82 -8.39
C VAL A 185 -12.87 2.26 -9.44
N LEU A 186 -11.59 2.21 -9.11
CA LEU A 186 -10.53 1.91 -10.08
C LEU A 186 -10.42 0.41 -10.35
N LYS A 187 -10.11 0.06 -11.59
CA LYS A 187 -9.80 -1.34 -11.95
C LYS A 187 -8.41 -1.72 -11.43
N PRO A 188 -8.23 -2.93 -10.85
CA PRO A 188 -6.93 -3.39 -10.34
C PRO A 188 -5.79 -3.33 -11.38
N GLU A 189 -6.09 -3.68 -12.64
CA GLU A 189 -5.11 -3.64 -13.72
C GLU A 189 -4.62 -2.23 -14.01
N TYR A 190 -5.52 -1.24 -14.00
CA TYR A 190 -5.16 0.16 -14.20
C TYR A 190 -4.20 0.65 -13.11
N VAL A 191 -4.52 0.35 -11.85
CA VAL A 191 -3.67 0.72 -10.71
C VAL A 191 -2.33 0.00 -10.79
N SER A 192 -2.32 -1.31 -11.04
CA SER A 192 -1.11 -2.11 -11.16
C SER A 192 -0.16 -1.58 -12.24
N LYS A 193 -0.69 -1.20 -13.42
CA LYS A 193 0.12 -0.57 -14.49
C LYS A 193 0.77 0.74 -14.03
N ARG A 194 0.04 1.55 -13.23
CA ARG A 194 0.57 2.83 -12.71
C ARG A 194 1.63 2.61 -11.64
N VAL A 195 1.47 1.60 -10.78
CA VAL A 195 2.46 1.22 -9.77
C VAL A 195 3.76 0.77 -10.44
N ILE A 196 3.69 -0.20 -11.34
CA ILE A 196 4.89 -0.69 -12.06
C ILE A 196 5.60 0.46 -12.80
N ARG A 197 4.85 1.31 -13.51
CA ARG A 197 5.43 2.47 -14.18
C ARG A 197 6.06 3.47 -13.22
N ALA A 198 5.53 3.63 -12.00
CA ALA A 198 6.09 4.51 -10.99
C ALA A 198 7.44 3.98 -10.49
N ILE A 199 7.55 2.66 -10.26
CA ILE A 199 8.79 1.99 -9.90
C ILE A 199 9.83 2.14 -11.02
N GLU A 200 9.48 1.82 -12.27
CA GLU A 200 10.39 1.95 -13.42
C GLU A 200 10.93 3.37 -13.62
N LYS A 201 10.11 4.38 -13.30
CA LYS A 201 10.48 5.80 -13.45
C LYS A 201 11.08 6.41 -12.19
N ASN A 202 11.28 5.63 -11.13
CA ASN A 202 11.76 6.09 -9.83
C ASN A 202 10.96 7.31 -9.30
N LEU A 203 9.63 7.28 -9.46
CA LEU A 203 8.79 8.37 -8.97
C LEU A 203 8.74 8.33 -7.45
N ILE A 204 8.95 9.48 -6.82
CA ILE A 204 8.88 9.63 -5.37
C ILE A 204 7.44 9.39 -4.88
N PHE A 205 6.47 9.97 -5.58
CA PHE A 205 5.06 9.94 -5.19
C PHE A 205 4.15 9.74 -6.40
N ARG A 206 3.10 8.94 -6.25
CA ARG A 206 2.10 8.74 -7.29
C ARG A 206 0.68 8.62 -6.72
N GLY A 207 -0.12 9.68 -6.87
CA GLY A 207 -1.58 9.62 -6.69
C GLY A 207 -2.25 8.94 -7.88
N ILE A 208 -3.23 8.09 -7.64
CA ILE A 208 -4.00 7.38 -8.67
C ILE A 208 -5.50 7.52 -8.36
N PRO A 209 -6.26 8.28 -9.18
CA PRO A 209 -5.88 8.99 -10.40
C PRO A 209 -4.97 10.20 -10.15
N PHE A 210 -4.47 10.81 -11.24
CA PHE A 210 -3.47 11.88 -11.17
C PHE A 210 -3.94 13.10 -10.34
N GLY A 211 -5.21 13.44 -10.36
CA GLY A 211 -5.76 14.56 -9.58
C GLY A 211 -5.47 14.50 -8.07
N LEU A 212 -5.23 13.29 -7.52
CA LEU A 212 -4.86 13.13 -6.11
C LEU A 212 -3.51 13.77 -5.74
N HIS A 213 -2.65 14.08 -6.71
CA HIS A 213 -1.41 14.82 -6.46
C HIS A 213 -1.66 16.22 -5.89
N PHE A 214 -2.79 16.82 -6.24
CA PHE A 214 -3.10 18.20 -5.87
C PHE A 214 -3.87 18.34 -4.55
N ILE A 215 -4.18 17.23 -3.87
CA ILE A 215 -4.94 17.29 -2.60
C ILE A 215 -4.18 18.10 -1.55
N ARG A 216 -2.88 17.83 -1.37
CA ARG A 216 -2.04 18.58 -0.42
C ARG A 216 -1.95 20.07 -0.76
N PHE A 217 -1.91 20.41 -2.04
CA PHE A 217 -1.92 21.79 -2.51
C PHE A 217 -3.24 22.49 -2.14
N TRP A 218 -4.39 21.84 -2.37
CA TRP A 218 -5.68 22.39 -1.99
C TRP A 218 -5.85 22.53 -0.47
N GLN A 219 -5.36 21.57 0.30
CA GLN A 219 -5.34 21.63 1.76
C GLN A 219 -4.48 22.78 2.29
N PHE A 220 -3.42 23.14 1.59
CA PHE A 220 -2.56 24.26 1.96
C PHE A 220 -3.20 25.62 1.66
N ILE A 221 -3.89 25.76 0.54
CA ILE A 221 -4.45 27.05 0.10
C ILE A 221 -5.82 27.34 0.71
N LEU A 222 -6.67 26.31 0.88
CA LEU A 222 -8.03 26.51 1.35
C LEU A 222 -8.08 26.42 2.88
N PRO A 223 -8.78 27.36 3.55
CA PRO A 223 -9.16 27.17 4.94
C PRO A 223 -9.92 25.84 5.13
N ILE A 224 -9.67 25.16 6.25
CA ILE A 224 -10.25 23.82 6.51
C ILE A 224 -11.76 23.75 6.27
N PRO A 225 -12.60 24.68 6.76
CA PRO A 225 -14.05 24.61 6.53
C PRO A 225 -14.43 24.71 5.04
N VAL A 226 -13.66 25.47 4.25
CA VAL A 226 -13.88 25.63 2.80
C VAL A 226 -13.49 24.35 2.08
N PHE A 227 -12.35 23.78 2.44
CA PHE A 227 -11.90 22.49 1.91
C PHE A 227 -12.91 21.39 2.21
N ASP A 228 -13.38 21.27 3.45
CA ASP A 228 -14.37 20.28 3.88
C ASP A 228 -15.72 20.46 3.17
N PHE A 229 -16.14 21.68 2.93
CA PHE A 229 -17.35 21.95 2.17
C PHE A 229 -17.26 21.42 0.74
N PHE A 230 -16.17 21.75 0.03
CA PHE A 230 -16.02 21.30 -1.35
C PHE A 230 -15.75 19.80 -1.44
N PHE A 231 -14.74 19.30 -0.76
CA PHE A 231 -14.33 17.89 -0.86
C PHE A 231 -15.29 16.95 -0.16
N GLY A 232 -15.79 17.35 1.01
CA GLY A 232 -16.71 16.53 1.79
C GLY A 232 -18.12 16.52 1.22
N LYS A 233 -18.74 17.71 1.10
CA LYS A 233 -20.16 17.83 0.74
C LYS A 233 -20.38 17.90 -0.77
N VAL A 234 -19.72 18.83 -1.48
CA VAL A 234 -19.96 19.02 -2.93
C VAL A 234 -19.44 17.81 -3.72
N PHE A 235 -18.24 17.34 -3.43
CA PHE A 235 -17.68 16.15 -4.07
C PHE A 235 -18.14 14.83 -3.43
N GLY A 236 -18.88 14.88 -2.34
CA GLY A 236 -19.53 13.73 -1.72
C GLY A 236 -18.59 12.71 -1.09
N ILE A 237 -17.35 13.09 -0.76
CA ILE A 237 -16.35 12.16 -0.20
C ILE A 237 -16.81 11.63 1.15
N TYR A 238 -17.50 12.44 1.97
CA TYR A 238 -17.95 12.04 3.30
C TYR A 238 -19.07 10.98 3.30
N HIS A 239 -19.69 10.73 2.15
CA HIS A 239 -20.77 9.75 1.97
C HIS A 239 -20.33 8.48 1.24
N THR A 240 -19.06 8.38 0.86
CA THR A 240 -18.55 7.23 0.08
C THR A 240 -18.68 5.91 0.82
N MET A 241 -18.61 5.93 2.16
CA MET A 241 -18.64 4.74 3.02
C MET A 241 -20.03 4.37 3.55
N ASP A 242 -21.08 5.10 3.20
CA ASP A 242 -22.43 4.88 3.76
C ASP A 242 -22.99 3.49 3.45
N ASN A 243 -22.65 2.93 2.30
CA ASN A 243 -23.11 1.62 1.85
C ASN A 243 -21.96 0.58 1.85
N PHE A 244 -20.88 0.84 2.58
CA PHE A 244 -19.74 -0.07 2.65
C PHE A 244 -20.14 -1.41 3.28
N VAL A 245 -19.76 -2.49 2.61
CA VAL A 245 -19.96 -3.87 3.08
C VAL A 245 -18.62 -4.53 3.42
N GLY A 246 -17.58 -4.17 2.70
CA GLY A 246 -16.25 -4.75 2.82
C GLY A 246 -16.16 -6.15 2.19
N ARG A 247 -14.98 -6.77 2.33
CA ARG A 247 -14.76 -8.15 1.86
C ARG A 247 -15.59 -9.11 2.69
N LYS A 248 -16.43 -9.92 2.05
CA LYS A 248 -17.14 -11.05 2.64
C LYS A 248 -16.18 -12.21 2.88
#